data_5d30542679fc7d282e76cb02fbf8a407
#
_entry.id   5d30542679fc7d282e76cb02fbf8a407
#
_cell.length_a   1.000
_cell.length_b   1.000
_cell.length_c   1.000
_cell.angle_alpha   90.00
_cell.angle_beta   90.00
_cell.angle_gamma   90.00
#
_symmetry.space_group_name_H-M   'P 1'
#
loop_
_entity.id
_entity.type
_entity.pdbx_description
1 polymer ?
#
loop_
_entity_poly.entity_id
_entity_poly.type
_entity_poly.pdbx_seq_one_letter_code
_entity_poly.pdbx_strand_id
1 'polypeptide(L)'
;MIRAIVGANWGDEGKGKVTDMFAAKSDIVIRFQGGANAGHTIINEHGRFAFHLMPSGVCYDHTTCIIGNGVALDINKFITELEDVKAAGLNPHLLVSERCQILMPYHILLDTYEEERLGKNAFGSTKSGIAPFFSDKFSKIGIQVNELFDEEALRAKLENICTLKNLVLEHVYHKPLLHVDDLFATCMEYRDKIAPYVCDTHAYLQKAVQEGKNILLEGQLGTLKDPDFGIYPMVTSSSTLAGYGAVGAGLPPHKIEDIVVVTKAYSTAVGAGEFESEILDEDTAQELRIHGGDKGEFGATTGRPRRVGWFDCVATRYGVECQGATQEVMTALDCLSYLEEIPVCGGYEIDGKVIKDFPVTHILKDCKPVLKTLKGWHCNIRGIQNFEDLPQEAKDYVAFIEQEIGHKITMVSNGPEREAILPRA
;
A
#
# COMPACT_ATOMS: atom_id res chain seq x y z
N MET A 1 -19.66 -7.08 9.56
CA MET A 1 -19.07 -5.72 9.29
C MET A 1 -17.96 -5.86 8.28
N ILE A 2 -17.89 -4.97 7.28
CA ILE A 2 -16.76 -4.90 6.32
C ILE A 2 -16.00 -3.60 6.57
N ARG A 3 -14.71 -3.74 6.86
CA ARG A 3 -13.78 -2.63 7.14
C ARG A 3 -12.69 -2.57 6.08
N ALA A 4 -12.29 -1.37 5.66
CA ALA A 4 -11.13 -1.15 4.80
C ALA A 4 -10.05 -0.37 5.55
N ILE A 5 -8.78 -0.80 5.42
CA ILE A 5 -7.61 -0.05 5.90
C ILE A 5 -6.86 0.46 4.68
N VAL A 6 -6.78 1.78 4.55
CA VAL A 6 -6.18 2.46 3.39
C VAL A 6 -5.28 3.61 3.83
N GLY A 7 -4.43 4.10 2.93
CA GLY A 7 -3.50 5.20 3.22
C GLY A 7 -4.00 6.54 2.70
N ALA A 8 -3.76 7.62 3.44
CA ALA A 8 -4.12 8.97 3.05
C ALA A 8 -3.20 9.57 1.98
N ASN A 9 -1.89 9.30 2.05
CA ASN A 9 -0.86 10.08 1.38
C ASN A 9 -0.09 9.29 0.29
N TRP A 10 1.24 9.34 0.34
CA TRP A 10 2.14 8.71 -0.65
C TRP A 10 2.40 7.22 -0.43
N GLY A 11 1.78 6.61 0.58
CA GLY A 11 2.09 5.27 1.07
C GLY A 11 3.04 5.29 2.26
N ASP A 12 3.28 4.11 2.85
CA ASP A 12 4.20 3.96 3.99
C ASP A 12 3.75 4.67 5.29
N GLU A 13 2.42 4.85 5.43
CA GLU A 13 1.80 5.49 6.60
C GLU A 13 1.78 4.59 7.85
N GLY A 14 2.33 3.38 7.79
CA GLY A 14 2.29 2.43 8.91
C GLY A 14 1.00 1.59 8.98
N LYS A 15 0.33 1.40 7.83
CA LYS A 15 -0.90 0.58 7.71
C LYS A 15 -0.75 -0.84 8.26
N GLY A 16 0.43 -1.47 8.10
CA GLY A 16 0.66 -2.84 8.55
C GLY A 16 0.31 -3.08 10.01
N LYS A 17 0.71 -2.17 10.91
CA LYS A 17 0.37 -2.24 12.33
C LYS A 17 -1.13 -2.09 12.60
N VAL A 18 -1.77 -1.12 11.93
CA VAL A 18 -3.21 -0.89 12.05
C VAL A 18 -3.99 -2.08 11.50
N THR A 19 -3.54 -2.64 10.38
CA THR A 19 -4.13 -3.85 9.78
C THR A 19 -4.01 -5.04 10.71
N ASP A 20 -2.84 -5.29 11.31
CA ASP A 20 -2.61 -6.38 12.26
C ASP A 20 -3.52 -6.27 13.50
N MET A 21 -3.68 -5.05 14.04
CA MET A 21 -4.60 -4.80 15.16
C MET A 21 -6.04 -5.19 14.84
N PHE A 22 -6.52 -4.91 13.63
CA PHE A 22 -7.86 -5.28 13.21
C PHE A 22 -7.95 -6.72 12.72
N ALA A 23 -6.90 -7.28 12.11
CA ALA A 23 -6.84 -8.66 11.65
C ALA A 23 -7.04 -9.66 12.80
N ALA A 24 -6.47 -9.36 13.97
CA ALA A 24 -6.65 -10.17 15.20
C ALA A 24 -8.13 -10.36 15.61
N LYS A 25 -9.04 -9.51 15.13
CA LYS A 25 -10.48 -9.54 15.44
C LYS A 25 -11.35 -9.82 14.21
N SER A 26 -10.74 -10.16 13.09
CA SER A 26 -11.42 -10.38 11.81
C SER A 26 -11.52 -11.87 11.48
N ASP A 27 -12.66 -12.28 10.94
CA ASP A 27 -12.84 -13.64 10.43
C ASP A 27 -12.14 -13.84 9.09
N ILE A 28 -12.04 -12.76 8.28
CA ILE A 28 -11.47 -12.79 6.94
C ILE A 28 -10.62 -11.54 6.72
N VAL A 29 -9.41 -11.70 6.15
CA VAL A 29 -8.55 -10.61 5.70
C VAL A 29 -8.26 -10.75 4.21
N ILE A 30 -8.50 -9.70 3.44
CA ILE A 30 -8.43 -9.74 1.98
C ILE A 30 -7.44 -8.68 1.47
N ARG A 31 -6.42 -9.11 0.72
CA ARG A 31 -5.68 -8.21 -0.17
C ARG A 31 -6.50 -7.99 -1.43
N PHE A 32 -6.88 -6.75 -1.71
CA PHE A 32 -7.84 -6.46 -2.78
C PHE A 32 -7.21 -5.74 -3.99
N GLN A 33 -5.98 -5.23 -3.89
CA GLN A 33 -5.29 -4.49 -4.94
C GLN A 33 -3.77 -4.58 -4.80
N GLY A 34 -3.03 -3.97 -5.74
CA GLY A 34 -1.58 -3.93 -5.71
C GLY A 34 -0.95 -5.24 -6.13
N GLY A 35 0.16 -5.58 -5.52
CA GLY A 35 0.95 -6.79 -5.77
C GLY A 35 2.15 -6.83 -4.84
N ALA A 36 3.23 -7.47 -5.26
CA ALA A 36 4.45 -7.60 -4.47
C ALA A 36 5.38 -6.37 -4.50
N ASN A 37 4.90 -5.23 -5.00
CA ASN A 37 5.70 -4.01 -5.18
C ASN A 37 5.90 -3.18 -3.91
N ALA A 38 5.05 -3.35 -2.89
CA ALA A 38 5.19 -2.64 -1.62
C ALA A 38 5.12 -3.62 -0.46
N GLY A 39 6.14 -3.57 0.41
CA GLY A 39 6.18 -4.37 1.61
C GLY A 39 5.50 -3.68 2.78
N HIS A 40 4.98 -4.48 3.71
CA HIS A 40 4.54 -4.02 5.02
C HIS A 40 5.16 -4.88 6.11
N THR A 41 5.47 -4.26 7.23
CA THR A 41 6.02 -4.95 8.40
C THR A 41 4.96 -5.08 9.47
N ILE A 42 4.86 -6.28 10.04
CA ILE A 42 4.03 -6.61 11.18
C ILE A 42 4.95 -7.01 12.33
N ILE A 43 4.69 -6.46 13.51
CA ILE A 43 5.37 -6.82 14.76
C ILE A 43 4.31 -7.18 15.78
N ASN A 44 4.22 -8.47 16.10
CA ASN A 44 3.25 -9.01 17.05
C ASN A 44 3.86 -10.15 17.89
N GLU A 45 3.04 -10.85 18.69
CA GLU A 45 3.45 -11.96 19.54
C GLU A 45 4.08 -13.15 18.81
N HIS A 46 3.83 -13.29 17.49
CA HIS A 46 4.40 -14.34 16.63
C HIS A 46 5.75 -13.96 16.03
N GLY A 47 6.16 -12.69 16.19
CA GLY A 47 7.45 -12.19 15.69
C GLY A 47 7.34 -10.98 14.79
N ARG A 48 8.39 -10.79 13.97
CA ARG A 48 8.49 -9.72 12.99
C ARG A 48 8.44 -10.30 11.59
N PHE A 49 7.41 -9.94 10.83
CA PHE A 49 7.20 -10.38 9.44
C PHE A 49 7.25 -9.18 8.50
N ALA A 50 7.87 -9.38 7.34
CA ALA A 50 7.92 -8.40 6.26
C ALA A 50 7.26 -9.01 5.02
N PHE A 51 5.97 -8.77 4.84
CA PHE A 51 5.20 -9.28 3.72
C PHE A 51 5.10 -8.26 2.58
N HIS A 52 5.04 -8.77 1.35
CA HIS A 52 4.73 -7.99 0.16
C HIS A 52 3.37 -8.38 -0.42
N LEU A 53 3.04 -9.66 -0.38
CA LEU A 53 1.83 -10.20 -0.98
C LEU A 53 0.87 -10.82 0.05
N MET A 54 1.39 -11.49 1.09
CA MET A 54 0.56 -12.13 2.11
C MET A 54 -0.32 -11.12 2.86
N PRO A 55 -1.61 -11.44 3.09
CA PRO A 55 -2.46 -10.67 4.00
C PRO A 55 -1.95 -10.73 5.45
N SER A 56 -2.13 -9.66 6.20
CA SER A 56 -1.71 -9.57 7.61
C SER A 56 -2.37 -10.63 8.52
N GLY A 57 -3.52 -11.14 8.12
CA GLY A 57 -4.26 -12.18 8.84
C GLY A 57 -3.57 -13.55 8.92
N VAL A 58 -2.51 -13.80 8.13
CA VAL A 58 -1.79 -15.10 8.13
C VAL A 58 -1.15 -15.43 9.48
N CYS A 59 -1.01 -14.46 10.36
CA CYS A 59 -0.52 -14.65 11.72
C CYS A 59 -1.56 -15.25 12.68
N TYR A 60 -2.82 -15.41 12.26
CA TYR A 60 -3.93 -15.82 13.13
C TYR A 60 -4.66 -17.06 12.61
N ASP A 61 -4.68 -18.16 13.37
CA ASP A 61 -5.27 -19.45 12.99
C ASP A 61 -6.79 -19.39 12.73
N HIS A 62 -7.49 -18.43 13.35
CA HIS A 62 -8.94 -18.24 13.16
C HIS A 62 -9.32 -17.46 11.91
N THR A 63 -8.33 -16.84 11.25
CA THR A 63 -8.56 -15.92 10.13
C THR A 63 -8.38 -16.62 8.78
N THR A 64 -9.36 -16.47 7.90
CA THR A 64 -9.19 -16.84 6.49
C THR A 64 -8.56 -15.67 5.73
N CYS A 65 -7.44 -15.91 5.08
CA CYS A 65 -6.72 -14.92 4.29
C CYS A 65 -6.98 -15.11 2.80
N ILE A 66 -7.35 -14.03 2.10
CA ILE A 66 -7.73 -14.10 0.69
C ILE A 66 -6.85 -13.19 -0.17
N ILE A 67 -6.33 -13.73 -1.26
CA ILE A 67 -5.82 -12.94 -2.38
C ILE A 67 -6.98 -12.68 -3.34
N GLY A 68 -7.46 -11.44 -3.36
CA GLY A 68 -8.60 -11.02 -4.17
C GLY A 68 -8.27 -10.85 -5.65
N ASN A 69 -9.29 -10.75 -6.47
CA ASN A 69 -9.18 -10.64 -7.93
C ASN A 69 -8.53 -9.34 -8.43
N GLY A 70 -8.38 -8.33 -7.57
CA GLY A 70 -7.71 -7.07 -7.91
C GLY A 70 -6.18 -7.09 -7.75
N VAL A 71 -5.62 -8.16 -7.21
CA VAL A 71 -4.18 -8.29 -6.94
C VAL A 71 -3.41 -8.76 -8.17
N ALA A 72 -2.21 -8.22 -8.37
CA ALA A 72 -1.21 -8.79 -9.29
C ALA A 72 -0.49 -9.94 -8.57
N LEU A 73 -0.90 -11.17 -8.86
CA LEU A 73 -0.44 -12.36 -8.15
C LEU A 73 0.91 -12.85 -8.68
N ASP A 74 1.97 -12.56 -7.95
CA ASP A 74 3.27 -13.22 -8.13
C ASP A 74 3.27 -14.54 -7.35
N ILE A 75 3.12 -15.66 -8.08
CA ILE A 75 3.01 -17.00 -7.47
C ILE A 75 4.31 -17.40 -6.77
N ASN A 76 5.46 -17.05 -7.30
CA ASN A 76 6.73 -17.38 -6.64
C ASN A 76 6.86 -16.63 -5.32
N LYS A 77 6.52 -15.34 -5.31
CA LYS A 77 6.54 -14.55 -4.08
C LYS A 77 5.51 -15.06 -3.06
N PHE A 78 4.31 -15.43 -3.52
CA PHE A 78 3.27 -16.05 -2.69
C PHE A 78 3.79 -17.30 -1.98
N ILE A 79 4.41 -18.23 -2.71
CA ILE A 79 4.94 -19.48 -2.15
C ILE A 79 6.10 -19.20 -1.18
N THR A 80 7.02 -18.31 -1.54
CA THR A 80 8.15 -17.96 -0.66
C THR A 80 7.65 -17.39 0.68
N GLU A 81 6.73 -16.42 0.65
CA GLU A 81 6.18 -15.83 1.89
C GLU A 81 5.35 -16.84 2.70
N LEU A 82 4.67 -17.78 2.02
CA LEU A 82 3.96 -18.87 2.70
C LEU A 82 4.93 -19.82 3.42
N GLU A 83 6.07 -20.14 2.80
CA GLU A 83 7.11 -20.95 3.42
C GLU A 83 7.72 -20.26 4.64
N ASP A 84 7.95 -18.96 4.57
CA ASP A 84 8.43 -18.15 5.70
C ASP A 84 7.43 -18.18 6.87
N VAL A 85 6.13 -18.04 6.60
CA VAL A 85 5.06 -18.13 7.60
C VAL A 85 5.02 -19.51 8.25
N LYS A 86 5.11 -20.57 7.44
CA LYS A 86 5.15 -21.95 7.94
C LYS A 86 6.40 -22.25 8.76
N ALA A 87 7.55 -21.72 8.34
CA ALA A 87 8.81 -21.86 9.07
C ALA A 87 8.77 -21.18 10.46
N ALA A 88 7.95 -20.13 10.60
CA ALA A 88 7.65 -19.51 11.90
C ALA A 88 6.67 -20.31 12.78
N GLY A 89 6.24 -21.49 12.32
CA GLY A 89 5.31 -22.38 13.08
C GLY A 89 3.83 -22.03 12.89
N LEU A 90 3.48 -21.15 11.97
CA LEU A 90 2.11 -20.75 11.66
C LEU A 90 1.52 -21.62 10.54
N ASN A 91 0.21 -21.85 10.58
CA ASN A 91 -0.50 -22.62 9.56
C ASN A 91 -1.69 -21.83 9.00
N PRO A 92 -1.46 -20.86 8.10
CA PRO A 92 -2.49 -19.94 7.65
C PRO A 92 -3.54 -20.64 6.78
N HIS A 93 -4.79 -20.25 6.95
CA HIS A 93 -5.87 -20.63 6.04
C HIS A 93 -5.92 -19.63 4.87
N LEU A 94 -5.43 -20.05 3.70
CA LEU A 94 -5.26 -19.22 2.52
C LEU A 94 -6.20 -19.63 1.38
N LEU A 95 -6.79 -18.61 0.75
CA LEU A 95 -7.58 -18.76 -0.47
C LEU A 95 -7.11 -17.75 -1.53
N VAL A 96 -7.12 -18.18 -2.78
CA VAL A 96 -6.77 -17.36 -3.93
C VAL A 96 -7.95 -17.34 -4.89
N SER A 97 -8.35 -16.14 -5.30
CA SER A 97 -9.43 -15.99 -6.26
C SER A 97 -9.07 -16.64 -7.60
N GLU A 98 -9.95 -17.50 -8.10
CA GLU A 98 -9.83 -18.08 -9.45
C GLU A 98 -9.82 -17.00 -10.55
N ARG A 99 -10.36 -15.79 -10.25
CA ARG A 99 -10.41 -14.62 -11.15
C ARG A 99 -9.20 -13.70 -10.99
N CYS A 100 -8.33 -13.94 -10.01
CA CYS A 100 -7.09 -13.20 -9.86
C CYS A 100 -6.21 -13.41 -11.09
N GLN A 101 -5.46 -12.38 -11.49
CA GLN A 101 -4.54 -12.52 -12.63
C GLN A 101 -3.09 -12.71 -12.16
N ILE A 102 -2.33 -13.45 -12.96
CA ILE A 102 -0.97 -13.88 -12.65
C ILE A 102 0.02 -12.84 -13.17
N LEU A 103 0.91 -12.41 -12.31
CA LEU A 103 2.09 -11.64 -12.69
C LEU A 103 3.14 -12.61 -13.26
N MET A 104 3.30 -12.57 -14.56
CA MET A 104 4.25 -13.44 -15.27
C MET A 104 5.68 -12.87 -15.24
N PRO A 105 6.72 -13.70 -15.34
CA PRO A 105 8.12 -13.25 -15.32
C PRO A 105 8.44 -12.17 -16.37
N TYR A 106 7.80 -12.20 -17.53
CA TYR A 106 8.01 -11.18 -18.56
C TYR A 106 7.50 -9.78 -18.14
N HIS A 107 6.54 -9.68 -17.23
CA HIS A 107 6.14 -8.37 -16.70
C HIS A 107 7.29 -7.69 -15.94
N ILE A 108 8.04 -8.47 -15.15
CA ILE A 108 9.21 -7.97 -14.41
C ILE A 108 10.31 -7.52 -15.39
N LEU A 109 10.53 -8.30 -16.46
CA LEU A 109 11.48 -7.94 -17.51
C LEU A 109 11.09 -6.65 -18.21
N LEU A 110 9.83 -6.52 -18.63
CA LEU A 110 9.31 -5.33 -19.31
C LEU A 110 9.39 -4.08 -18.44
N ASP A 111 9.07 -4.18 -17.16
CA ASP A 111 9.20 -3.08 -16.19
C ASP A 111 10.67 -2.64 -16.05
N THR A 112 11.58 -3.60 -15.99
CA THR A 112 13.03 -3.34 -15.95
C THR A 112 13.53 -2.66 -17.21
N TYR A 113 13.13 -3.16 -18.38
CA TYR A 113 13.57 -2.63 -19.67
C TYR A 113 13.00 -1.22 -19.95
N GLU A 114 11.79 -0.93 -19.47
CA GLU A 114 11.21 0.41 -19.58
C GLU A 114 11.97 1.42 -18.72
N GLU A 115 12.33 1.07 -17.48
CA GLU A 115 13.18 1.91 -16.64
C GLU A 115 14.57 2.15 -17.26
N GLU A 116 15.17 1.13 -17.88
CA GLU A 116 16.42 1.26 -18.64
C GLU A 116 16.26 2.21 -19.83
N ARG A 117 15.18 2.07 -20.62
CA ARG A 117 14.88 2.91 -21.77
C ARG A 117 14.68 4.38 -21.41
N LEU A 118 13.97 4.64 -20.31
CA LEU A 118 13.69 5.98 -19.80
C LEU A 118 14.94 6.66 -19.22
N GLY A 119 15.89 5.92 -18.71
CA GLY A 119 17.16 6.43 -18.20
C GLY A 119 16.96 7.53 -17.15
N LYS A 120 17.34 8.78 -17.46
CA LYS A 120 17.21 9.91 -16.53
C LYS A 120 15.75 10.30 -16.23
N ASN A 121 14.83 9.91 -17.09
CA ASN A 121 13.39 10.16 -16.95
C ASN A 121 12.64 8.95 -16.34
N ALA A 122 13.36 7.99 -15.78
CA ALA A 122 12.79 6.81 -15.14
C ALA A 122 11.85 7.21 -13.99
N PHE A 123 10.76 6.44 -13.84
CA PHE A 123 9.77 6.68 -12.79
C PHE A 123 10.27 6.26 -11.39
N GLY A 124 11.37 5.50 -11.32
CA GLY A 124 11.83 4.89 -10.08
C GLY A 124 10.99 3.68 -9.69
N SER A 125 10.58 2.88 -10.68
CA SER A 125 9.83 1.65 -10.47
C SER A 125 10.54 0.70 -9.52
N THR A 126 9.76 -0.06 -8.75
CA THR A 126 10.27 -1.17 -7.92
C THR A 126 10.76 -2.35 -8.76
N LYS A 127 10.56 -2.31 -10.08
CA LYS A 127 10.84 -3.39 -11.03
C LYS A 127 10.15 -4.71 -10.66
N SER A 128 8.93 -4.58 -10.13
CA SER A 128 8.09 -5.71 -9.73
C SER A 128 7.04 -6.09 -10.79
N GLY A 129 7.12 -5.47 -11.99
CA GLY A 129 6.27 -5.81 -13.13
C GLY A 129 4.83 -5.30 -13.03
N ILE A 130 4.53 -4.36 -12.13
CA ILE A 130 3.15 -3.93 -11.83
C ILE A 130 2.53 -3.17 -13.01
N ALA A 131 3.23 -2.19 -13.58
CA ALA A 131 2.69 -1.41 -14.69
C ALA A 131 2.45 -2.28 -15.94
N PRO A 132 3.39 -3.11 -16.42
CA PRO A 132 3.14 -4.04 -17.52
C PRO A 132 2.02 -5.04 -17.24
N PHE A 133 1.89 -5.53 -16.01
CA PHE A 133 0.82 -6.42 -15.60
C PHE A 133 -0.57 -5.77 -15.75
N PHE A 134 -0.76 -4.58 -15.16
CA PHE A 134 -2.05 -3.88 -15.29
C PHE A 134 -2.33 -3.42 -16.72
N SER A 135 -1.30 -3.07 -17.51
CA SER A 135 -1.45 -2.84 -18.94
C SER A 135 -2.05 -4.06 -19.64
N ASP A 136 -1.52 -5.24 -19.39
CA ASP A 136 -2.03 -6.49 -19.99
C ASP A 136 -3.43 -6.85 -19.50
N LYS A 137 -3.72 -6.64 -18.23
CA LYS A 137 -5.06 -6.84 -17.66
C LYS A 137 -6.11 -6.03 -18.41
N PHE A 138 -5.89 -4.73 -18.59
CA PHE A 138 -6.83 -3.84 -19.26
C PHE A 138 -6.84 -3.98 -20.80
N SER A 139 -5.73 -4.44 -21.39
CA SER A 139 -5.64 -4.86 -22.79
C SER A 139 -6.29 -6.24 -23.05
N LYS A 140 -6.75 -6.94 -22.00
CA LYS A 140 -7.45 -8.23 -22.05
C LYS A 140 -6.57 -9.39 -22.53
N ILE A 141 -5.26 -9.30 -22.29
CA ILE A 141 -4.28 -10.34 -22.60
C ILE A 141 -3.64 -10.95 -21.34
N GLY A 142 -4.00 -10.45 -20.15
CA GLY A 142 -3.57 -11.02 -18.87
C GLY A 142 -4.12 -12.44 -18.67
N ILE A 143 -3.44 -13.24 -17.85
CA ILE A 143 -3.80 -14.65 -17.57
C ILE A 143 -4.47 -14.71 -16.19
N GLN A 144 -5.74 -15.18 -16.13
CA GLN A 144 -6.41 -15.47 -14.87
C GLN A 144 -5.96 -16.83 -14.30
N VAL A 145 -6.03 -16.98 -12.99
CA VAL A 145 -5.69 -18.24 -12.31
C VAL A 145 -6.49 -19.43 -12.83
N ASN A 146 -7.79 -19.26 -13.11
CA ASN A 146 -8.63 -20.34 -13.66
C ASN A 146 -8.16 -20.83 -15.03
N GLU A 147 -7.51 -19.97 -15.84
CA GLU A 147 -7.02 -20.34 -17.18
C GLU A 147 -5.82 -21.32 -17.13
N LEU A 148 -5.16 -21.47 -15.97
CA LEU A 148 -4.11 -22.49 -15.80
C LEU A 148 -4.64 -23.93 -15.89
N PHE A 149 -5.95 -24.11 -15.75
CA PHE A 149 -6.60 -25.43 -15.74
C PHE A 149 -7.21 -25.83 -17.10
N ASP A 150 -7.04 -24.98 -18.13
CA ASP A 150 -7.39 -25.26 -19.53
C ASP A 150 -6.13 -25.13 -20.40
N GLU A 151 -5.39 -26.22 -20.56
CA GLU A 151 -4.09 -26.24 -21.23
C GLU A 151 -4.16 -25.81 -22.70
N GLU A 152 -5.23 -26.20 -23.42
CA GLU A 152 -5.41 -25.88 -24.84
C GLU A 152 -5.65 -24.38 -25.04
N ALA A 153 -6.61 -23.81 -24.29
CA ALA A 153 -6.92 -22.40 -24.35
C ALA A 153 -5.74 -21.54 -23.85
N LEU A 154 -5.03 -21.98 -22.80
CA LEU A 154 -3.86 -21.31 -22.29
C LEU A 154 -2.72 -21.25 -23.31
N ARG A 155 -2.43 -22.37 -24.02
CA ARG A 155 -1.38 -22.39 -25.03
C ARG A 155 -1.68 -21.44 -26.18
N ALA A 156 -2.91 -21.42 -26.70
CA ALA A 156 -3.33 -20.48 -27.73
C ALA A 156 -3.21 -19.02 -27.27
N LYS A 157 -3.54 -18.74 -26.00
CA LYS A 157 -3.37 -17.39 -25.41
C LYS A 157 -1.90 -17.00 -25.31
N LEU A 158 -1.02 -17.91 -24.90
CA LEU A 158 0.42 -17.65 -24.81
C LEU A 158 1.06 -17.38 -26.19
N GLU A 159 0.58 -18.01 -27.26
CA GLU A 159 1.01 -17.70 -28.62
C GLU A 159 0.71 -16.25 -28.99
N ASN A 160 -0.49 -15.77 -28.68
CA ASN A 160 -0.86 -14.37 -28.90
C ASN A 160 -0.03 -13.40 -28.04
N ILE A 161 0.19 -13.73 -26.75
CA ILE A 161 1.03 -12.93 -25.86
C ILE A 161 2.46 -12.85 -26.40
N CYS A 162 3.08 -13.98 -26.75
CA CYS A 162 4.42 -14.00 -27.33
C CYS A 162 4.51 -13.16 -28.60
N THR A 163 3.54 -13.27 -29.50
CA THR A 163 3.50 -12.47 -30.74
C THR A 163 3.56 -10.97 -30.44
N LEU A 164 2.72 -10.47 -29.52
CA LEU A 164 2.67 -9.05 -29.18
C LEU A 164 3.90 -8.60 -28.40
N LYS A 165 4.32 -9.36 -27.38
CA LYS A 165 5.44 -8.98 -26.53
C LYS A 165 6.77 -9.01 -27.28
N ASN A 166 6.95 -9.99 -28.18
CA ASN A 166 8.18 -10.13 -28.97
C ASN A 166 8.37 -8.96 -29.92
N LEU A 167 7.30 -8.35 -30.48
CA LEU A 167 7.43 -7.11 -31.25
C LEU A 167 8.03 -5.97 -30.40
N VAL A 168 7.59 -5.83 -29.16
CA VAL A 168 8.12 -4.81 -28.25
C VAL A 168 9.56 -5.16 -27.82
N LEU A 169 9.83 -6.40 -27.47
CA LEU A 169 11.15 -6.86 -27.06
C LEU A 169 12.17 -6.67 -28.18
N GLU A 170 11.84 -7.04 -29.42
CA GLU A 170 12.75 -6.96 -30.57
C GLU A 170 12.97 -5.51 -31.02
N HIS A 171 11.89 -4.75 -31.24
CA HIS A 171 11.96 -3.46 -31.94
C HIS A 171 12.06 -2.25 -31.02
N VAL A 172 11.65 -2.36 -29.76
CA VAL A 172 11.71 -1.25 -28.80
C VAL A 172 12.85 -1.43 -27.80
N TYR A 173 12.94 -2.61 -27.19
CA TYR A 173 13.93 -2.85 -26.13
C TYR A 173 15.20 -3.51 -26.62
N HIS A 174 15.20 -4.15 -27.81
CA HIS A 174 16.33 -4.93 -28.35
C HIS A 174 16.83 -5.99 -27.36
N LYS A 175 15.89 -6.77 -26.83
CA LYS A 175 16.08 -7.80 -25.80
C LYS A 175 15.67 -9.18 -26.33
N PRO A 176 16.09 -10.26 -25.64
CA PRO A 176 15.73 -11.64 -26.02
C PRO A 176 14.21 -11.83 -26.10
N LEU A 177 13.79 -12.67 -27.03
CA LEU A 177 12.38 -12.98 -27.27
C LEU A 177 11.85 -14.02 -26.28
N LEU A 178 10.56 -14.01 -26.06
CA LEU A 178 9.83 -15.00 -25.28
C LEU A 178 9.51 -16.23 -26.15
N HIS A 179 9.52 -17.40 -25.54
CA HIS A 179 9.14 -18.65 -26.18
C HIS A 179 7.89 -19.22 -25.51
N VAL A 180 6.94 -19.67 -26.32
CA VAL A 180 5.64 -20.20 -25.84
C VAL A 180 5.84 -21.38 -24.90
N ASP A 181 6.73 -22.31 -25.27
CA ASP A 181 6.97 -23.53 -24.46
C ASP A 181 7.54 -23.21 -23.08
N ASP A 182 8.42 -22.21 -22.96
CA ASP A 182 8.97 -21.79 -21.68
C ASP A 182 7.89 -21.16 -20.79
N LEU A 183 7.04 -20.29 -21.36
CA LEU A 183 5.93 -19.68 -20.63
C LEU A 183 4.89 -20.72 -20.24
N PHE A 184 4.60 -21.68 -21.12
CA PHE A 184 3.66 -22.77 -20.81
C PHE A 184 4.18 -23.65 -19.68
N ALA A 185 5.46 -24.05 -19.71
CA ALA A 185 6.09 -24.79 -18.62
C ALA A 185 6.01 -24.02 -17.28
N THR A 186 6.27 -22.72 -17.32
CA THR A 186 6.11 -21.83 -16.14
C THR A 186 4.66 -21.81 -15.63
N CYS A 187 3.69 -21.75 -16.52
CA CYS A 187 2.27 -21.79 -16.14
C CYS A 187 1.87 -23.12 -15.50
N MET A 188 2.40 -24.24 -15.99
CA MET A 188 2.13 -25.57 -15.40
C MET A 188 2.76 -25.69 -14.01
N GLU A 189 3.97 -25.22 -13.83
CA GLU A 189 4.60 -25.13 -12.50
C GLU A 189 3.76 -24.25 -11.54
N TYR A 190 3.27 -23.12 -12.02
CA TYR A 190 2.41 -22.22 -11.24
C TYR A 190 1.08 -22.87 -10.86
N ARG A 191 0.44 -23.58 -11.80
CA ARG A 191 -0.76 -24.37 -11.53
C ARG A 191 -0.55 -25.33 -10.37
N ASP A 192 0.51 -26.13 -10.44
CA ASP A 192 0.78 -27.16 -9.42
C ASP A 192 1.03 -26.54 -8.03
N LYS A 193 1.68 -25.38 -7.98
CA LYS A 193 1.93 -24.65 -6.73
C LYS A 193 0.68 -24.01 -6.14
N ILE A 194 -0.21 -23.46 -6.99
CA ILE A 194 -1.33 -22.64 -6.52
C ILE A 194 -2.64 -23.42 -6.36
N ALA A 195 -2.80 -24.56 -7.05
CA ALA A 195 -4.04 -25.35 -7.09
C ALA A 195 -4.68 -25.61 -5.71
N PRO A 196 -3.93 -25.90 -4.63
CA PRO A 196 -4.52 -26.15 -3.31
C PRO A 196 -5.26 -24.95 -2.70
N TYR A 197 -5.01 -23.73 -3.19
CA TYR A 197 -5.51 -22.48 -2.63
C TYR A 197 -6.63 -21.86 -3.48
N VAL A 198 -6.81 -22.31 -4.73
CA VAL A 198 -7.74 -21.71 -5.70
C VAL A 198 -9.18 -22.06 -5.35
N CYS A 199 -10.03 -21.04 -5.33
CA CYS A 199 -11.47 -21.23 -5.16
C CYS A 199 -12.30 -20.10 -5.78
N ASP A 200 -13.62 -20.32 -5.89
CA ASP A 200 -14.58 -19.24 -6.15
C ASP A 200 -14.73 -18.34 -4.90
N THR A 201 -13.84 -17.36 -4.79
CA THR A 201 -13.85 -16.41 -3.67
C THR A 201 -15.12 -15.55 -3.66
N HIS A 202 -15.76 -15.32 -4.80
CA HIS A 202 -17.00 -14.56 -4.86
C HIS A 202 -18.11 -15.30 -4.11
N ALA A 203 -18.36 -16.57 -4.43
CA ALA A 203 -19.35 -17.38 -3.74
C ALA A 203 -19.03 -17.51 -2.24
N TYR A 204 -17.77 -17.72 -1.89
CA TYR A 204 -17.30 -17.78 -0.51
C TYR A 204 -17.63 -16.49 0.25
N LEU A 205 -17.30 -15.32 -0.31
CA LEU A 205 -17.52 -14.02 0.32
C LEU A 205 -19.00 -13.62 0.40
N GLN A 206 -19.83 -13.96 -0.61
CA GLN A 206 -21.29 -13.73 -0.52
C GLN A 206 -21.89 -14.48 0.67
N LYS A 207 -21.46 -15.73 0.89
CA LYS A 207 -21.89 -16.51 2.06
C LYS A 207 -21.40 -15.88 3.35
N ALA A 208 -20.13 -15.49 3.43
CA ALA A 208 -19.56 -14.84 4.61
C ALA A 208 -20.29 -13.54 4.99
N VAL A 209 -20.67 -12.72 3.99
CA VAL A 209 -21.47 -11.51 4.19
C VAL A 209 -22.87 -11.84 4.75
N GLN A 210 -23.53 -12.89 4.23
CA GLN A 210 -24.83 -13.34 4.74
C GLN A 210 -24.74 -13.87 6.18
N GLU A 211 -23.64 -14.51 6.52
CA GLU A 211 -23.36 -15.01 7.88
C GLU A 211 -22.92 -13.90 8.87
N GLY A 212 -22.77 -12.66 8.40
CA GLY A 212 -22.38 -11.53 9.23
C GLY A 212 -20.91 -11.54 9.68
N LYS A 213 -20.03 -12.19 8.93
CA LYS A 213 -18.59 -12.27 9.22
C LYS A 213 -17.94 -10.88 9.23
N ASN A 214 -16.92 -10.74 10.08
CA ASN A 214 -16.05 -9.55 10.10
C ASN A 214 -14.98 -9.69 9.01
N ILE A 215 -15.05 -8.83 8.00
CA ILE A 215 -14.17 -8.85 6.82
C ILE A 215 -13.30 -7.60 6.85
N LEU A 216 -11.98 -7.78 6.73
CA LEU A 216 -11.00 -6.72 6.64
C LEU A 216 -10.43 -6.65 5.22
N LEU A 217 -10.58 -5.50 4.58
CA LEU A 217 -9.95 -5.18 3.31
C LEU A 217 -8.60 -4.49 3.60
N GLU A 218 -7.53 -5.12 3.22
CA GLU A 218 -6.17 -4.63 3.41
C GLU A 218 -5.67 -3.94 2.16
N GLY A 219 -5.56 -2.60 2.22
CA GLY A 219 -5.03 -1.75 1.16
C GLY A 219 -3.51 -1.64 1.18
N GLN A 220 -2.97 -1.20 0.05
CA GLN A 220 -1.55 -1.00 -0.18
C GLN A 220 -1.33 0.41 -0.76
N LEU A 221 -0.22 1.06 -0.41
CA LEU A 221 0.09 2.45 -0.79
C LEU A 221 -0.91 3.46 -0.20
N GLY A 222 -1.03 4.64 -0.78
CA GLY A 222 -1.93 5.70 -0.33
C GLY A 222 -2.59 6.42 -1.50
N THR A 223 -3.50 7.34 -1.21
CA THR A 223 -4.33 8.05 -2.19
C THR A 223 -3.52 8.73 -3.28
N LEU A 224 -2.40 9.37 -2.90
CA LEU A 224 -1.56 10.10 -3.87
C LEU A 224 -0.79 9.20 -4.84
N LYS A 225 -0.88 7.88 -4.66
CA LYS A 225 -0.37 6.87 -5.59
C LYS A 225 -1.46 6.18 -6.40
N ASP A 226 -2.71 6.63 -6.28
CA ASP A 226 -3.83 6.15 -7.11
C ASP A 226 -3.69 6.66 -8.56
N PRO A 227 -3.96 5.82 -9.58
CA PRO A 227 -3.83 6.23 -10.98
C PRO A 227 -4.79 7.36 -11.40
N ASP A 228 -5.94 7.49 -10.76
CA ASP A 228 -6.97 8.48 -11.11
C ASP A 228 -6.90 9.72 -10.20
N PHE A 229 -6.59 9.56 -8.92
CA PHE A 229 -6.61 10.63 -7.92
C PHE A 229 -5.23 11.03 -7.40
N GLY A 230 -4.18 10.32 -7.76
CA GLY A 230 -2.82 10.59 -7.30
C GLY A 230 -2.06 11.59 -8.16
N ILE A 231 -0.77 11.70 -7.87
CA ILE A 231 0.18 12.62 -8.55
C ILE A 231 0.66 12.04 -9.89
N TYR A 232 -0.30 11.73 -10.79
CA TYR A 232 0.00 11.15 -12.09
C TYR A 232 1.05 11.97 -12.86
N PRO A 233 2.07 11.34 -13.51
CA PRO A 233 2.22 9.89 -13.73
C PRO A 233 3.00 9.12 -12.65
N MET A 234 3.40 9.75 -11.54
CA MET A 234 4.21 9.15 -10.48
C MET A 234 3.34 8.35 -9.48
N VAL A 235 2.53 7.45 -10.00
CA VAL A 235 1.53 6.63 -9.30
C VAL A 235 1.80 5.14 -9.47
N THR A 236 1.07 4.30 -8.73
CA THR A 236 0.97 2.85 -9.03
C THR A 236 -0.10 2.60 -10.08
N SER A 237 -0.16 1.39 -10.63
CA SER A 237 -1.11 1.07 -11.70
C SER A 237 -2.39 0.40 -11.20
N SER A 238 -2.57 0.27 -9.89
CA SER A 238 -3.81 -0.22 -9.27
C SER A 238 -4.47 0.88 -8.43
N SER A 239 -5.81 0.89 -8.35
CA SER A 239 -6.48 1.84 -7.47
C SER A 239 -6.20 1.54 -6.00
N THR A 240 -5.80 2.58 -5.27
CA THR A 240 -5.46 2.54 -3.84
C THR A 240 -6.63 2.95 -2.95
N LEU A 241 -7.78 3.28 -3.56
CA LEU A 241 -8.95 3.76 -2.84
C LEU A 241 -9.76 2.62 -2.22
N ALA A 242 -10.37 2.88 -1.06
CA ALA A 242 -11.26 1.94 -0.38
C ALA A 242 -12.44 1.48 -1.27
N GLY A 243 -12.93 2.36 -2.14
CA GLY A 243 -13.99 2.05 -3.11
C GLY A 243 -13.62 0.92 -4.06
N TYR A 244 -12.36 0.78 -4.44
CA TYR A 244 -11.89 -0.35 -5.25
C TYR A 244 -11.91 -1.67 -4.47
N GLY A 245 -11.93 -1.65 -3.15
CA GLY A 245 -12.03 -2.84 -2.31
C GLY A 245 -13.25 -3.71 -2.65
N ALA A 246 -14.38 -3.08 -3.00
CA ALA A 246 -15.56 -3.80 -3.47
C ALA A 246 -15.28 -4.58 -4.77
N VAL A 247 -14.64 -3.94 -5.74
CA VAL A 247 -14.29 -4.56 -7.03
C VAL A 247 -13.20 -5.60 -6.85
N GLY A 248 -12.11 -5.24 -6.17
CA GLY A 248 -10.91 -6.09 -6.03
C GLY A 248 -11.12 -7.32 -5.15
N ALA A 249 -12.13 -7.32 -4.27
CA ALA A 249 -12.50 -8.48 -3.46
C ALA A 249 -13.78 -9.19 -3.98
N GLY A 250 -14.59 -8.54 -4.83
CA GLY A 250 -15.87 -9.07 -5.28
C GLY A 250 -16.98 -8.93 -4.23
N LEU A 251 -16.97 -7.82 -3.47
CA LEU A 251 -17.95 -7.52 -2.42
C LEU A 251 -18.94 -6.43 -2.86
N PRO A 252 -20.15 -6.39 -2.28
CA PRO A 252 -21.08 -5.30 -2.54
C PRO A 252 -20.55 -3.96 -1.97
N PRO A 253 -20.46 -2.87 -2.76
CA PRO A 253 -19.84 -1.61 -2.33
C PRO A 253 -20.53 -0.96 -1.12
N HIS A 254 -21.85 -1.07 -1.03
CA HIS A 254 -22.65 -0.52 0.07
C HIS A 254 -22.45 -1.26 1.42
N LYS A 255 -21.69 -2.33 1.42
CA LYS A 255 -21.35 -3.12 2.62
C LYS A 255 -20.00 -2.75 3.24
N ILE A 256 -19.22 -1.91 2.58
CA ILE A 256 -18.02 -1.33 3.19
C ILE A 256 -18.48 -0.19 4.09
N GLU A 257 -18.65 -0.52 5.38
CA GLU A 257 -19.29 0.37 6.37
C GLU A 257 -18.28 1.20 7.14
N ASP A 258 -17.02 0.72 7.20
CA ASP A 258 -15.97 1.33 8.00
C ASP A 258 -14.69 1.47 7.18
N ILE A 259 -14.27 2.71 6.95
CA ILE A 259 -13.08 3.05 6.18
C ILE A 259 -12.10 3.75 7.13
N VAL A 260 -11.09 3.00 7.55
CA VAL A 260 -10.01 3.48 8.40
C VAL A 260 -8.88 3.99 7.52
N VAL A 261 -8.71 5.29 7.49
CA VAL A 261 -7.63 5.94 6.76
C VAL A 261 -6.43 6.13 7.68
N VAL A 262 -5.27 5.69 7.23
CA VAL A 262 -4.04 5.81 8.00
C VAL A 262 -3.20 6.97 7.47
N THR A 263 -2.75 7.84 8.36
CA THR A 263 -1.79 8.89 8.12
C THR A 263 -0.58 8.74 9.05
N LYS A 264 0.53 9.40 8.76
CA LYS A 264 1.72 9.41 9.60
C LYS A 264 1.92 10.82 10.17
N ALA A 265 2.41 10.96 11.38
CA ALA A 265 2.64 12.27 12.02
C ALA A 265 3.65 13.18 11.27
N TYR A 266 4.30 12.66 10.25
CA TYR A 266 5.11 13.36 9.25
C TYR A 266 4.93 12.67 7.90
N SER A 267 5.47 13.22 6.81
CA SER A 267 5.28 12.66 5.49
C SER A 267 6.51 11.90 5.00
N THR A 268 6.29 10.82 4.25
CA THR A 268 7.36 10.12 3.53
C THR A 268 6.88 9.76 2.13
N ALA A 269 7.80 9.79 1.17
CA ALA A 269 7.52 9.37 -0.20
C ALA A 269 8.62 8.44 -0.74
N VAL A 270 8.21 7.45 -1.54
CA VAL A 270 9.09 6.55 -2.27
C VAL A 270 8.98 6.85 -3.76
N GLY A 271 10.12 6.89 -4.44
CA GLY A 271 10.19 7.20 -5.88
C GLY A 271 10.10 8.69 -6.20
N ALA A 272 9.95 8.98 -7.47
CA ALA A 272 9.82 10.34 -7.99
C ALA A 272 8.39 10.88 -7.78
N GLY A 273 8.23 12.15 -8.09
CA GLY A 273 6.95 12.88 -8.05
C GLY A 273 6.94 14.00 -7.02
N GLU A 274 5.87 14.78 -7.10
CA GLU A 274 5.71 15.99 -6.29
C GLU A 274 5.50 15.64 -4.81
N PHE A 275 6.15 16.42 -3.95
CA PHE A 275 6.14 16.25 -2.51
C PHE A 275 6.42 17.61 -1.84
N GLU A 276 5.43 18.47 -1.77
CA GLU A 276 5.57 19.90 -1.43
C GLU A 276 6.10 20.14 -0.04
N SER A 277 5.71 19.29 0.92
CA SER A 277 6.18 19.36 2.31
C SER A 277 7.55 18.69 2.54
N GLU A 278 8.27 18.29 1.46
CA GLU A 278 9.59 17.66 1.57
C GLU A 278 10.60 18.56 2.28
N ILE A 279 11.37 17.96 3.17
CA ILE A 279 12.48 18.64 3.87
C ILE A 279 13.70 18.60 2.96
N LEU A 280 14.06 19.75 2.41
CA LEU A 280 15.19 19.91 1.48
C LEU A 280 16.53 20.13 2.20
N ASP A 281 16.50 20.56 3.46
CA ASP A 281 17.69 20.61 4.30
C ASP A 281 18.10 19.18 4.70
N GLU A 282 19.26 18.74 4.22
CA GLU A 282 19.68 17.34 4.37
C GLU A 282 19.99 16.95 5.82
N ASP A 283 20.47 17.88 6.64
CA ASP A 283 20.74 17.59 8.05
C ASP A 283 19.43 17.35 8.82
N THR A 284 18.45 18.21 8.64
CA THR A 284 17.10 18.04 9.20
C THR A 284 16.41 16.75 8.65
N ALA A 285 16.52 16.51 7.35
CA ALA A 285 15.96 15.32 6.74
C ALA A 285 16.61 14.04 7.28
N GLN A 286 17.93 14.05 7.48
CA GLN A 286 18.67 12.90 8.01
C GLN A 286 18.31 12.64 9.49
N GLU A 287 18.14 13.68 10.30
CA GLU A 287 17.65 13.52 11.67
C GLU A 287 16.27 12.87 11.70
N LEU A 288 15.33 13.35 10.89
CA LEU A 288 13.99 12.75 10.83
C LEU A 288 14.04 11.30 10.31
N ARG A 289 14.93 10.97 9.35
CA ARG A 289 15.11 9.58 8.89
C ARG A 289 15.61 8.67 10.02
N ILE A 290 16.53 9.12 10.85
CA ILE A 290 17.08 8.33 11.97
C ILE A 290 16.02 8.08 13.05
N HIS A 291 15.24 9.11 13.39
CA HIS A 291 14.19 9.02 14.41
C HIS A 291 12.90 8.38 13.89
N GLY A 292 12.72 8.34 12.57
CA GLY A 292 11.50 7.86 11.92
C GLY A 292 11.40 6.34 11.85
N GLY A 293 10.15 5.85 11.75
CA GLY A 293 9.86 4.42 11.56
C GLY A 293 10.34 3.52 12.70
N ASP A 294 10.34 2.21 12.43
CA ASP A 294 10.84 1.17 13.37
C ASP A 294 12.39 1.09 13.39
N LYS A 295 13.01 1.24 12.22
CA LYS A 295 14.48 1.14 12.03
C LYS A 295 15.03 2.30 11.18
N GLY A 296 14.42 3.44 11.25
CA GLY A 296 14.71 4.57 10.39
C GLY A 296 13.92 4.56 9.08
N GLU A 297 13.86 5.70 8.41
CA GLU A 297 13.18 5.87 7.12
C GLU A 297 14.10 5.46 5.97
N PHE A 298 14.34 4.15 5.88
CA PHE A 298 15.13 3.52 4.83
C PHE A 298 14.32 2.40 4.16
N GLY A 299 14.54 2.19 2.88
CA GLY A 299 13.84 1.13 2.13
C GLY A 299 14.17 -0.26 2.69
N ALA A 300 13.17 -1.03 3.08
CA ALA A 300 13.34 -2.34 3.71
C ALA A 300 14.19 -3.32 2.88
N THR A 301 14.07 -3.25 1.55
CA THR A 301 14.79 -4.13 0.61
C THR A 301 16.07 -3.48 0.07
N THR A 302 16.05 -2.18 -0.18
CA THR A 302 17.13 -1.49 -0.89
C THR A 302 18.07 -0.71 0.02
N GLY A 303 17.69 -0.46 1.27
CA GLY A 303 18.42 0.39 2.20
C GLY A 303 18.49 1.87 1.78
N ARG A 304 17.80 2.27 0.70
CA ARG A 304 17.82 3.66 0.21
C ARG A 304 17.12 4.59 1.21
N PRO A 305 17.68 5.79 1.48
CA PRO A 305 16.99 6.78 2.29
C PRO A 305 15.68 7.19 1.61
N ARG A 306 14.61 7.24 2.39
CA ARG A 306 13.32 7.76 1.93
C ARG A 306 13.35 9.28 1.87
N ARG A 307 12.57 9.85 0.97
CA ARG A 307 12.23 11.28 1.02
C ARG A 307 11.34 11.48 2.24
N VAL A 308 11.67 12.47 3.07
CA VAL A 308 10.93 12.80 4.29
C VAL A 308 10.44 14.24 4.23
N GLY A 309 9.32 14.53 4.85
CA GLY A 309 8.70 15.84 4.87
C GLY A 309 7.87 16.07 6.11
N TRP A 310 7.49 17.30 6.35
CA TRP A 310 6.58 17.67 7.42
C TRP A 310 5.17 17.13 7.15
N PHE A 311 4.35 17.07 8.17
CA PHE A 311 2.94 16.71 7.98
C PHE A 311 2.29 17.68 7.00
N ASP A 312 1.57 17.13 6.02
CA ASP A 312 0.94 17.89 4.95
C ASP A 312 -0.58 17.84 5.09
N CYS A 313 -1.15 18.92 5.61
CA CYS A 313 -2.60 19.00 5.83
C CYS A 313 -3.40 19.07 4.52
N VAL A 314 -2.83 19.66 3.46
CA VAL A 314 -3.52 19.76 2.15
C VAL A 314 -3.63 18.40 1.51
N ALA A 315 -2.50 17.69 1.40
CA ALA A 315 -2.44 16.35 0.86
C ALA A 315 -3.27 15.35 1.67
N THR A 316 -3.19 15.44 3.01
CA THR A 316 -3.91 14.52 3.91
C THR A 316 -5.42 14.73 3.84
N ARG A 317 -5.90 15.98 3.88
CA ARG A 317 -7.33 16.31 3.71
C ARG A 317 -7.86 15.70 2.41
N TYR A 318 -7.21 15.97 1.31
CA TYR A 318 -7.57 15.42 0.01
C TYR A 318 -7.62 13.89 0.03
N GLY A 319 -6.61 13.25 0.61
CA GLY A 319 -6.56 11.80 0.74
C GLY A 319 -7.70 11.22 1.57
N VAL A 320 -8.00 11.82 2.72
CA VAL A 320 -9.10 11.42 3.61
C VAL A 320 -10.45 11.56 2.92
N GLU A 321 -10.68 12.66 2.19
CA GLU A 321 -11.91 12.91 1.42
C GLU A 321 -12.06 11.90 0.27
N CYS A 322 -11.01 11.66 -0.54
CA CYS A 322 -11.05 10.68 -1.63
C CYS A 322 -11.31 9.25 -1.15
N GLN A 323 -10.79 8.89 0.02
CA GLN A 323 -11.04 7.58 0.63
C GLN A 323 -12.46 7.45 1.20
N GLY A 324 -13.13 8.56 1.52
CA GLY A 324 -14.40 8.55 2.23
C GLY A 324 -14.26 8.04 3.67
N ALA A 325 -13.25 8.54 4.40
CA ALA A 325 -12.91 8.07 5.73
C ALA A 325 -14.08 8.13 6.72
N THR A 326 -14.27 7.06 7.47
CA THR A 326 -15.14 7.04 8.66
C THR A 326 -14.33 7.18 9.94
N GLN A 327 -13.07 6.77 9.89
CA GLN A 327 -12.09 6.88 10.96
C GLN A 327 -10.72 7.26 10.40
N GLU A 328 -9.92 7.97 11.19
CA GLU A 328 -8.53 8.24 10.86
C GLU A 328 -7.60 7.79 12.00
N VAL A 329 -6.47 7.19 11.60
CA VAL A 329 -5.42 6.74 12.52
C VAL A 329 -4.13 7.47 12.19
N MET A 330 -3.60 8.23 13.15
CA MET A 330 -2.28 8.84 13.02
C MET A 330 -1.22 7.92 13.61
N THR A 331 -0.23 7.54 12.81
CA THR A 331 0.89 6.70 13.25
C THR A 331 2.16 7.52 13.50
N ALA A 332 3.12 6.91 14.19
CA ALA A 332 4.48 7.41 14.34
C ALA A 332 4.61 8.79 15.03
N LEU A 333 3.70 9.10 15.96
CA LEU A 333 3.78 10.35 16.73
C LEU A 333 5.06 10.40 17.58
N ASP A 334 5.51 9.27 18.12
CA ASP A 334 6.74 9.12 18.90
C ASP A 334 8.01 9.51 18.14
N CYS A 335 7.98 9.44 16.81
CA CYS A 335 9.13 9.78 15.96
C CYS A 335 9.48 11.28 16.02
N LEU A 336 8.54 12.14 16.40
CA LEU A 336 8.74 13.58 16.52
C LEU A 336 9.17 14.02 17.95
N SER A 337 9.35 13.07 18.87
CA SER A 337 9.64 13.32 20.28
C SER A 337 10.96 14.04 20.56
N TYR A 338 11.86 14.14 19.59
CA TYR A 338 13.15 14.83 19.72
C TYR A 338 13.06 16.33 19.40
N LEU A 339 11.97 16.78 18.79
CA LEU A 339 11.79 18.14 18.30
C LEU A 339 11.24 19.10 19.39
N GLU A 340 11.82 20.29 19.47
CA GLU A 340 11.29 21.41 20.26
C GLU A 340 10.22 22.19 19.49
N GLU A 341 10.36 22.26 18.17
CA GLU A 341 9.44 22.91 17.25
C GLU A 341 9.15 21.97 16.07
N ILE A 342 7.88 21.88 15.67
CA ILE A 342 7.42 20.99 14.61
C ILE A 342 6.72 21.80 13.52
N PRO A 343 7.33 21.97 12.35
CA PRO A 343 6.64 22.58 11.20
C PRO A 343 5.55 21.65 10.66
N VAL A 344 4.44 22.25 10.22
CA VAL A 344 3.30 21.56 9.58
C VAL A 344 2.92 22.37 8.34
N CYS A 345 2.74 21.70 7.21
CA CYS A 345 2.27 22.32 5.98
C CYS A 345 0.75 22.50 6.03
N GLY A 346 0.29 23.75 6.22
CA GLY A 346 -1.13 24.10 6.32
C GLY A 346 -1.75 24.64 5.02
N GLY A 347 -0.96 24.82 3.97
CA GLY A 347 -1.40 25.34 2.68
C GLY A 347 -0.28 25.32 1.65
N TYR A 348 -0.62 25.57 0.40
CA TYR A 348 0.35 25.75 -0.68
C TYR A 348 0.25 27.16 -1.25
N GLU A 349 1.37 27.82 -1.46
CA GLU A 349 1.43 29.11 -2.13
C GLU A 349 1.72 28.93 -3.61
N ILE A 350 0.88 29.53 -4.45
CA ILE A 350 1.07 29.64 -5.90
C ILE A 350 0.61 31.04 -6.34
N ASP A 351 1.43 31.73 -7.17
CA ASP A 351 1.16 33.08 -7.69
C ASP A 351 0.77 34.09 -6.58
N GLY A 352 1.41 33.99 -5.41
CA GLY A 352 1.17 34.87 -4.25
C GLY A 352 -0.16 34.61 -3.53
N LYS A 353 -0.85 33.50 -3.80
CA LYS A 353 -2.07 33.07 -3.15
C LYS A 353 -1.86 31.76 -2.42
N VAL A 354 -2.40 31.67 -1.22
CA VAL A 354 -2.42 30.40 -0.46
C VAL A 354 -3.69 29.64 -0.80
N ILE A 355 -3.50 28.40 -1.25
CA ILE A 355 -4.59 27.45 -1.51
C ILE A 355 -4.56 26.35 -0.46
N LYS A 356 -5.74 25.80 -0.17
CA LYS A 356 -5.92 24.67 0.76
C LYS A 356 -6.47 23.41 0.06
N ASP A 357 -6.91 23.52 -1.18
CA ASP A 357 -7.35 22.41 -2.01
C ASP A 357 -6.14 21.79 -2.74
N PHE A 358 -6.08 20.48 -2.79
CA PHE A 358 -4.98 19.77 -3.44
C PHE A 358 -5.08 19.91 -4.97
N PRO A 359 -4.10 20.53 -5.64
CA PRO A 359 -4.17 20.80 -7.05
C PRO A 359 -3.72 19.59 -7.89
N VAL A 360 -4.02 19.62 -9.18
CA VAL A 360 -3.49 18.63 -10.13
C VAL A 360 -1.98 18.76 -10.32
N THR A 361 -1.30 17.68 -10.71
CA THR A 361 0.17 17.57 -10.70
C THR A 361 0.89 18.68 -11.46
N HIS A 362 0.37 19.15 -12.60
CA HIS A 362 1.04 20.21 -13.37
C HIS A 362 1.01 21.58 -12.68
N ILE A 363 0.09 21.81 -11.74
CA ILE A 363 0.04 23.00 -10.89
C ILE A 363 0.89 22.77 -9.64
N LEU A 364 0.81 21.56 -9.09
CA LEU A 364 1.47 21.17 -7.85
C LEU A 364 2.98 21.45 -7.89
N LYS A 365 3.66 21.15 -9.01
CA LYS A 365 5.10 21.39 -9.21
C LYS A 365 5.55 22.86 -9.03
N ASP A 366 4.64 23.81 -9.13
CA ASP A 366 4.92 25.26 -8.97
C ASP A 366 4.50 25.76 -7.59
N CYS A 367 3.92 24.90 -6.74
CA CYS A 367 3.50 25.23 -5.40
C CYS A 367 4.67 25.25 -4.42
N LYS A 368 4.52 26.06 -3.37
CA LYS A 368 5.46 26.09 -2.23
C LYS A 368 4.70 25.81 -0.94
N PRO A 369 5.27 25.00 -0.01
CA PRO A 369 4.60 24.74 1.26
C PRO A 369 4.53 26.01 2.12
N VAL A 370 3.36 26.25 2.70
CA VAL A 370 3.16 27.28 3.73
C VAL A 370 3.21 26.57 5.08
N LEU A 371 4.35 26.74 5.76
CA LEU A 371 4.62 26.06 7.02
C LEU A 371 4.13 26.91 8.22
N LYS A 372 3.50 26.23 9.17
CA LYS A 372 3.20 26.76 10.50
C LYS A 372 3.96 25.94 11.53
N THR A 373 4.75 26.59 12.36
CA THR A 373 5.51 25.92 13.42
C THR A 373 4.65 25.77 14.67
N LEU A 374 4.56 24.55 15.18
CA LEU A 374 3.94 24.20 16.45
C LEU A 374 5.01 23.88 17.49
N LYS A 375 4.69 24.04 18.77
CA LYS A 375 5.59 23.62 19.85
C LYS A 375 5.65 22.09 19.90
N GLY A 376 6.86 21.54 19.94
CA GLY A 376 7.11 20.12 20.15
C GLY A 376 7.05 19.74 21.64
N TRP A 377 6.97 18.45 21.90
CA TRP A 377 6.90 17.95 23.30
C TRP A 377 8.26 17.54 23.85
N HIS A 378 9.26 17.42 23.03
CA HIS A 378 10.68 17.16 23.38
C HIS A 378 10.87 16.17 24.55
N CYS A 379 10.08 15.09 24.56
CA CYS A 379 10.18 14.02 25.56
C CYS A 379 9.67 12.69 24.98
N ASN A 380 10.15 11.57 25.56
CA ASN A 380 9.71 10.26 25.14
C ASN A 380 8.25 10.00 25.54
N ILE A 381 7.41 9.67 24.54
CA ILE A 381 5.98 9.34 24.72
C ILE A 381 5.69 7.85 24.55
N ARG A 382 6.71 7.02 24.25
CA ARG A 382 6.54 5.56 24.14
C ARG A 382 6.12 4.99 25.49
N GLY A 383 5.21 4.00 25.45
CA GLY A 383 4.72 3.32 26.64
C GLY A 383 3.58 4.04 27.38
N ILE A 384 3.20 5.26 26.98
CA ILE A 384 1.97 5.91 27.45
C ILE A 384 0.78 5.10 26.92
N GLN A 385 -0.19 4.79 27.81
CA GLN A 385 -1.31 3.90 27.50
C GLN A 385 -2.61 4.63 27.16
N ASN A 386 -2.75 5.91 27.55
CA ASN A 386 -3.95 6.68 27.28
C ASN A 386 -3.59 7.98 26.58
N PHE A 387 -4.41 8.39 25.61
CA PHE A 387 -4.21 9.64 24.87
C PHE A 387 -4.15 10.86 25.80
N GLU A 388 -4.97 10.88 26.85
CA GLU A 388 -5.03 12.01 27.80
C GLU A 388 -3.75 12.18 28.63
N ASP A 389 -2.95 11.12 28.77
CA ASP A 389 -1.66 11.16 29.49
C ASP A 389 -0.51 11.69 28.63
N LEU A 390 -0.73 11.93 27.33
CA LEU A 390 0.25 12.57 26.44
C LEU A 390 0.54 14.00 26.89
N PRO A 391 1.77 14.49 26.62
CA PRO A 391 2.09 15.92 26.78
C PRO A 391 1.08 16.81 26.07
N GLN A 392 0.83 17.99 26.63
CA GLN A 392 -0.16 18.91 26.07
C GLN A 392 0.21 19.31 24.63
N GLU A 393 1.49 19.53 24.35
CA GLU A 393 1.99 19.86 23.02
C GLU A 393 1.70 18.77 21.98
N ALA A 394 1.79 17.48 22.36
CA ALA A 394 1.43 16.36 21.49
C ALA A 394 -0.09 16.32 21.22
N LYS A 395 -0.92 16.58 22.22
CA LYS A 395 -2.38 16.72 22.05
C LYS A 395 -2.74 17.92 21.18
N ASP A 396 -2.07 19.05 21.37
CA ASP A 396 -2.26 20.27 20.58
C ASP A 396 -1.86 20.06 19.11
N TYR A 397 -0.79 19.28 18.86
CA TYR A 397 -0.37 18.89 17.52
C TYR A 397 -1.46 18.08 16.79
N VAL A 398 -2.00 17.07 17.45
CA VAL A 398 -3.08 16.25 16.90
C VAL A 398 -4.34 17.08 16.67
N ALA A 399 -4.74 17.93 17.63
CA ALA A 399 -5.92 18.79 17.53
C ALA A 399 -5.77 19.83 16.40
N PHE A 400 -4.59 20.39 16.21
CA PHE A 400 -4.32 21.31 15.10
C PHE A 400 -4.50 20.61 13.74
N ILE A 401 -3.95 19.40 13.59
CA ILE A 401 -4.09 18.63 12.36
C ILE A 401 -5.56 18.29 12.10
N GLU A 402 -6.32 17.82 13.09
CA GLU A 402 -7.76 17.58 12.97
C GLU A 402 -8.51 18.82 12.44
N GLN A 403 -8.19 19.98 12.99
CA GLN A 403 -8.81 21.24 12.55
C GLN A 403 -8.47 21.56 11.10
N GLU A 404 -7.21 21.38 10.69
CA GLU A 404 -6.76 21.69 9.33
C GLU A 404 -7.27 20.70 8.29
N ILE A 405 -7.34 19.42 8.60
CA ILE A 405 -7.85 18.41 7.66
C ILE A 405 -9.39 18.28 7.68
N GLY A 406 -10.06 18.80 8.72
CA GLY A 406 -11.51 18.75 8.87
C GLY A 406 -12.04 17.34 9.20
N HIS A 407 -11.20 16.43 9.70
CA HIS A 407 -11.57 15.07 10.04
C HIS A 407 -11.00 14.66 11.39
N LYS A 408 -11.77 13.89 12.17
CA LYS A 408 -11.37 13.44 13.52
C LYS A 408 -10.36 12.30 13.45
N ILE A 409 -9.22 12.47 14.12
CA ILE A 409 -8.25 11.40 14.34
C ILE A 409 -8.73 10.58 15.55
N THR A 410 -9.22 9.37 15.30
CA THR A 410 -9.84 8.50 16.31
C THR A 410 -8.84 7.65 17.08
N MET A 411 -7.64 7.46 16.54
CA MET A 411 -6.57 6.71 17.16
C MET A 411 -5.21 7.34 16.84
N VAL A 412 -4.29 7.30 17.81
CA VAL A 412 -2.92 7.80 17.65
C VAL A 412 -1.94 6.72 18.07
N SER A 413 -0.87 6.54 17.32
CA SER A 413 0.18 5.58 17.66
C SER A 413 1.43 6.28 18.18
N ASN A 414 1.94 5.82 19.32
CA ASN A 414 3.11 6.34 20.03
C ASN A 414 4.26 5.32 20.16
N GLY A 415 4.33 4.32 19.29
CA GLY A 415 5.40 3.32 19.25
C GLY A 415 5.21 2.35 18.09
N PRO A 416 6.18 1.46 17.79
CA PRO A 416 6.10 0.53 16.66
C PRO A 416 5.20 -0.69 16.93
N GLU A 417 4.97 -1.05 18.19
CA GLU A 417 4.22 -2.24 18.58
C GLU A 417 2.71 -2.05 18.34
N ARG A 418 1.98 -3.14 18.15
CA ARG A 418 0.51 -3.13 17.97
C ARG A 418 -0.23 -2.48 19.14
N GLU A 419 0.25 -2.72 20.35
CA GLU A 419 -0.34 -2.21 21.59
C GLU A 419 -0.13 -0.70 21.77
N ALA A 420 0.81 -0.11 21.00
CA ALA A 420 1.10 1.31 21.03
C ALA A 420 0.13 2.13 20.16
N ILE A 421 -1.16 1.78 20.16
CA ILE A 421 -2.25 2.54 19.52
C ILE A 421 -3.21 3.01 20.62
N LEU A 422 -3.33 4.32 20.76
CA LEU A 422 -4.14 4.98 21.77
C LEU A 422 -5.49 5.39 21.15
N PRO A 423 -6.60 4.77 21.54
CA PRO A 423 -7.94 5.21 21.14
C PRO A 423 -8.24 6.61 21.70
N ARG A 424 -9.03 7.40 20.96
CA ARG A 424 -9.56 8.70 21.38
C ARG A 424 -11.08 8.67 21.35
N ALA A 425 -11.69 9.18 22.39
CA ALA A 425 -13.16 9.23 22.57
C ALA A 425 -13.84 10.23 21.61
#